data_baca65282b8d415b72ee4e1d60bbb989
#
_entry.id   baca65282b8d415b72ee4e1d60bbb989
#
_cell.length_a   1.000
_cell.length_b   1.000
_cell.length_c   1.000
_cell.angle_alpha   90.00
_cell.angle_beta   90.00
_cell.angle_gamma   90.00
#
_symmetry.space_group_name_H-M   'P 1'
#
loop_
_entity.id
_entity.type
_entity.pdbx_description
1 polymer ?
#
loop_
_entity_poly.entity_id
_entity_poly.type
_entity_poly.pdbx_seq_one_letter_code
_entity_poly.pdbx_strand_id
1 'polypeptide(L)'
;MDAETFDERKYGEYFPQLQQAYRNAFDRINERYDSTLVHAIDQDVLDESEPCYDDREGFYLELPAEPHDRLTGVVVDEERFEAVLEAYVAAIEAELAGVFDG
;
A
#
# COMPACT_ATOMS: atom_id res chain seq x y z
N MET A 1 17.83 4.08 9.63
CA MET A 1 17.22 2.75 9.46
C MET A 1 17.77 2.11 8.20
N ASP A 2 17.94 0.82 8.19
CA ASP A 2 18.36 0.09 7.00
C ASP A 2 17.35 -1.02 6.68
N ALA A 3 17.53 -1.66 5.52
CA ALA A 3 16.59 -2.68 5.03
C ALA A 3 16.47 -3.85 6.00
N GLU A 4 17.57 -4.29 6.57
CA GLU A 4 17.58 -5.41 7.50
C GLU A 4 16.82 -5.10 8.79
N THR A 5 17.04 -3.93 9.37
CA THR A 5 16.35 -3.51 10.57
C THR A 5 14.86 -3.35 10.33
N PHE A 6 14.48 -2.75 9.21
CA PHE A 6 13.06 -2.61 8.88
C PHE A 6 12.39 -3.97 8.72
N ASP A 7 13.04 -4.87 7.99
CA ASP A 7 12.48 -6.19 7.72
C ASP A 7 12.29 -7.01 9.02
N GLU A 8 13.21 -6.88 9.95
CA GLU A 8 13.13 -7.57 11.24
C GLU A 8 12.01 -7.04 12.14
N ARG A 9 11.72 -5.74 12.07
CA ARG A 9 10.84 -5.07 13.03
C ARG A 9 9.48 -4.68 12.50
N LYS A 10 9.24 -4.78 11.20
CA LYS A 10 8.02 -4.26 10.58
C LYS A 10 6.74 -4.88 11.11
N TYR A 11 6.74 -6.14 11.46
CA TYR A 11 5.54 -6.80 12.01
C TYR A 11 5.53 -6.87 13.53
N GLY A 12 6.47 -6.22 14.18
CA GLY A 12 6.52 -6.12 15.62
C GLY A 12 6.55 -4.66 16.05
N GLU A 13 7.76 -4.15 16.33
CA GLU A 13 7.97 -2.79 16.83
C GLU A 13 7.39 -1.72 15.91
N TYR A 14 7.49 -1.88 14.59
CA TYR A 14 7.04 -0.88 13.62
C TYR A 14 5.61 -1.07 13.14
N PHE A 15 4.94 -2.11 13.59
CA PHE A 15 3.60 -2.42 13.09
C PHE A 15 2.58 -1.29 13.26
N PRO A 16 2.54 -0.59 14.41
CA PRO A 16 1.61 0.54 14.56
C PRO A 16 1.84 1.65 13.53
N GLN A 17 3.10 1.94 13.19
CA GLN A 17 3.42 2.94 12.18
C GLN A 17 2.99 2.47 10.79
N LEU A 18 3.15 1.18 10.50
CA LEU A 18 2.68 0.62 9.22
C LEU A 18 1.17 0.75 9.10
N GLN A 19 0.44 0.41 10.14
CA GLN A 19 -1.02 0.55 10.14
C GLN A 19 -1.43 2.00 9.93
N GLN A 20 -0.75 2.92 10.58
CA GLN A 20 -1.05 4.35 10.44
C GLN A 20 -0.81 4.83 9.02
N ALA A 21 0.31 4.42 8.41
CA ALA A 21 0.63 4.81 7.03
C ALA A 21 -0.42 4.27 6.04
N TYR A 22 -0.80 3.01 6.16
CA TYR A 22 -1.81 2.41 5.30
C TYR A 22 -3.16 3.10 5.47
N ARG A 23 -3.55 3.41 6.68
CA ARG A 23 -4.81 4.08 6.97
C ARG A 23 -4.85 5.50 6.40
N ASN A 24 -3.77 6.25 6.59
CA ASN A 24 -3.69 7.61 6.04
C ASN A 24 -3.77 7.59 4.51
N ALA A 25 -3.09 6.64 3.89
CA ALA A 25 -3.15 6.49 2.43
C ALA A 25 -4.55 6.12 1.96
N PHE A 26 -5.20 5.19 2.66
CA PHE A 26 -6.58 4.80 2.36
C PHE A 26 -7.51 6.02 2.39
N ASP A 27 -7.44 6.81 3.44
CA ASP A 27 -8.30 7.98 3.58
C ASP A 27 -8.10 8.97 2.43
N ARG A 28 -6.85 9.20 2.02
CA ARG A 28 -6.53 10.11 0.92
C ARG A 28 -7.08 9.62 -0.43
N ILE A 29 -6.88 8.35 -0.70
CA ILE A 29 -7.29 7.76 -1.99
C ILE A 29 -8.80 7.60 -2.04
N ASN A 30 -9.42 7.24 -0.93
CA ASN A 30 -10.87 7.08 -0.85
C ASN A 30 -11.63 8.40 -1.11
N GLU A 31 -11.00 9.54 -0.81
CA GLU A 31 -11.59 10.84 -1.11
C GLU A 31 -11.51 11.22 -2.58
N ARG A 32 -10.57 10.65 -3.33
CA ARG A 32 -10.29 11.04 -4.72
C ARG A 32 -10.84 10.08 -5.76
N TYR A 33 -11.06 8.83 -5.41
CA TYR A 33 -11.43 7.79 -6.34
C TYR A 33 -12.70 7.09 -5.88
N ASP A 34 -13.24 6.22 -6.75
CA ASP A 34 -14.43 5.44 -6.43
C ASP A 34 -14.23 4.61 -5.17
N SER A 35 -15.03 4.88 -4.16
CA SER A 35 -14.92 4.24 -2.86
C SER A 35 -15.05 2.71 -2.95
N THR A 36 -15.95 2.21 -3.80
CA THR A 36 -16.14 0.77 -3.98
C THR A 36 -14.86 0.11 -4.49
N LEU A 37 -14.23 0.73 -5.48
CA LEU A 37 -12.98 0.22 -6.04
C LEU A 37 -11.84 0.33 -5.03
N VAL A 38 -11.74 1.44 -4.30
CA VAL A 38 -10.69 1.63 -3.30
C VAL A 38 -10.80 0.59 -2.20
N HIS A 39 -12.00 0.32 -1.70
CA HIS A 39 -12.21 -0.73 -0.69
C HIS A 39 -11.84 -2.11 -1.22
N ALA A 40 -12.20 -2.41 -2.48
CA ALA A 40 -11.86 -3.71 -3.08
C ALA A 40 -10.35 -3.87 -3.21
N ILE A 41 -9.63 -2.84 -3.64
CA ILE A 41 -8.18 -2.88 -3.74
C ILE A 41 -7.56 -3.09 -2.36
N ASP A 42 -8.06 -2.38 -1.35
CA ASP A 42 -7.57 -2.53 0.01
C ASP A 42 -7.70 -3.96 0.52
N GLN A 43 -8.87 -4.57 0.33
CA GLN A 43 -9.16 -5.90 0.85
C GLN A 43 -8.59 -7.04 0.03
N ASP A 44 -8.63 -6.92 -1.30
CA ASP A 44 -8.28 -8.03 -2.18
C ASP A 44 -6.84 -7.99 -2.69
N VAL A 45 -6.20 -6.84 -2.66
CA VAL A 45 -4.85 -6.66 -3.18
C VAL A 45 -3.88 -6.24 -2.10
N LEU A 46 -4.15 -5.13 -1.42
CA LEU A 46 -3.19 -4.57 -0.47
C LEU A 46 -3.11 -5.34 0.84
N ASP A 47 -4.14 -6.08 1.18
CA ASP A 47 -4.09 -6.96 2.35
C ASP A 47 -3.00 -8.03 2.21
N GLU A 48 -2.64 -8.38 0.98
CA GLU A 48 -1.58 -9.33 0.69
C GLU A 48 -0.26 -8.65 0.29
N SER A 49 -0.21 -7.32 0.32
CA SER A 49 1.03 -6.60 0.02
C SER A 49 1.99 -6.65 1.19
N GLU A 50 3.27 -6.47 0.89
CA GLU A 50 4.30 -6.43 1.92
C GLU A 50 5.08 -5.12 1.81
N PRO A 51 5.13 -4.31 2.86
CA PRO A 51 5.96 -3.11 2.86
C PRO A 51 7.43 -3.48 3.00
N CYS A 52 8.28 -2.85 2.21
CA CYS A 52 9.71 -3.12 2.18
C CYS A 52 10.49 -1.81 2.19
N TYR A 53 11.75 -1.90 2.56
CA TYR A 53 12.64 -0.74 2.56
C TYR A 53 13.92 -1.09 1.82
N ASP A 54 14.30 -0.25 0.86
CA ASP A 54 15.56 -0.35 0.15
C ASP A 54 16.48 0.78 0.59
N ASP A 55 17.74 0.45 0.90
CA ASP A 55 18.69 1.44 1.42
C ASP A 55 18.95 2.60 0.46
N ARG A 56 18.69 2.42 -0.83
CA ARG A 56 18.91 3.46 -1.85
C ARG A 56 17.63 4.13 -2.30
N GLU A 57 16.56 3.35 -2.49
CA GLU A 57 15.32 3.85 -3.10
C GLU A 57 14.23 4.18 -2.09
N GLY A 58 14.38 3.74 -0.85
CA GLY A 58 13.39 4.00 0.20
C GLY A 58 12.31 2.94 0.27
N PHE A 59 11.13 3.34 0.72
CA PHE A 59 10.03 2.40 0.91
C PHE A 59 9.37 2.01 -0.39
N TYR A 60 8.99 0.74 -0.50
CA TYR A 60 8.23 0.23 -1.63
C TYR A 60 7.34 -0.93 -1.15
N LEU A 61 6.37 -1.31 -1.98
CA LEU A 61 5.49 -2.42 -1.67
C LEU A 61 5.71 -3.57 -2.64
N GLU A 62 5.73 -4.79 -2.10
CA GLU A 62 5.61 -5.98 -2.91
C GLU A 62 4.14 -6.34 -3.02
N LEU A 63 3.64 -6.43 -4.24
CA LEU A 63 2.25 -6.73 -4.50
C LEU A 63 2.08 -8.19 -4.89
N PRO A 64 0.88 -8.78 -4.65
CA PRO A 64 0.62 -10.14 -5.12
C PRO A 64 0.67 -10.20 -6.65
N ALA A 65 0.91 -11.39 -7.18
CA ALA A 65 0.92 -11.60 -8.63
C ALA A 65 -0.48 -11.31 -9.20
N GLU A 66 -0.52 -10.70 -10.36
CA GLU A 66 -1.76 -10.42 -11.08
C GLU A 66 -2.83 -9.77 -10.20
N PRO A 67 -2.53 -8.55 -9.68
CA PRO A 67 -3.43 -7.92 -8.70
C PRO A 67 -4.85 -7.67 -9.22
N HIS A 68 -5.03 -7.39 -10.52
CA HIS A 68 -6.35 -7.20 -11.09
C HIS A 68 -7.22 -8.44 -10.93
N ASP A 69 -6.63 -9.61 -11.05
CA ASP A 69 -7.35 -10.89 -10.94
C ASP A 69 -7.75 -11.22 -9.50
N ARG A 70 -7.21 -10.49 -8.53
CA ARG A 70 -7.55 -10.68 -7.12
C ARG A 70 -8.90 -10.06 -6.75
N LEU A 71 -9.42 -9.15 -7.55
CA LEU A 71 -10.71 -8.51 -7.27
C LEU A 71 -11.85 -9.51 -7.40
N THR A 72 -12.70 -9.60 -6.38
CA THR A 72 -13.77 -10.59 -6.33
C THR A 72 -15.17 -9.99 -6.43
N GLY A 73 -15.39 -8.80 -5.99
CA GLY A 73 -16.72 -8.20 -5.93
C GLY A 73 -16.92 -6.99 -6.84
N VAL A 74 -15.92 -6.63 -7.63
CA VAL A 74 -15.96 -5.44 -8.45
C VAL A 74 -15.49 -5.76 -9.86
N VAL A 75 -16.24 -5.28 -10.84
CA VAL A 75 -15.85 -5.39 -12.24
C VAL A 75 -15.33 -4.02 -12.69
N VAL A 76 -14.07 -3.96 -13.07
CA VAL A 76 -13.42 -2.75 -13.50
C VAL A 76 -12.41 -3.08 -14.59
N ASP A 77 -12.24 -2.19 -15.57
CA ASP A 77 -11.24 -2.44 -16.61
C ASP A 77 -9.82 -2.31 -16.01
N GLU A 78 -8.88 -2.98 -16.65
CA GLU A 78 -7.51 -3.08 -16.16
C GLU A 78 -6.82 -1.72 -16.12
N GLU A 79 -7.07 -0.87 -17.10
CA GLU A 79 -6.44 0.46 -17.16
C GLU A 79 -6.85 1.32 -15.97
N ARG A 80 -8.14 1.35 -15.66
CA ARG A 80 -8.64 2.10 -14.51
C ARG A 80 -8.14 1.51 -13.20
N PHE A 81 -8.15 0.19 -13.09
CA PHE A 81 -7.64 -0.50 -11.92
C PHE A 81 -6.19 -0.13 -11.65
N GLU A 82 -5.35 -0.21 -12.69
CA GLU A 82 -3.93 0.11 -12.54
C GLU A 82 -3.70 1.55 -12.14
N ALA A 83 -4.46 2.48 -12.69
CA ALA A 83 -4.33 3.90 -12.35
C ALA A 83 -4.61 4.14 -10.87
N VAL A 84 -5.68 3.53 -10.34
CA VAL A 84 -6.03 3.69 -8.92
C VAL A 84 -5.04 2.95 -8.04
N LEU A 85 -4.63 1.74 -8.43
CA LEU A 85 -3.64 0.98 -7.67
C LEU A 85 -2.31 1.73 -7.57
N GLU A 86 -1.82 2.27 -8.67
CA GLU A 86 -0.58 3.05 -8.67
C GLU A 86 -0.66 4.26 -7.75
N ALA A 87 -1.78 4.98 -7.80
CA ALA A 87 -1.98 6.13 -6.91
C ALA A 87 -2.01 5.71 -5.45
N TYR A 88 -2.66 4.59 -5.15
CA TYR A 88 -2.75 4.08 -3.79
C TYR A 88 -1.38 3.63 -3.27
N VAL A 89 -0.64 2.88 -4.07
CA VAL A 89 0.71 2.44 -3.70
C VAL A 89 1.62 3.64 -3.46
N ALA A 90 1.58 4.64 -4.34
CA ALA A 90 2.38 5.85 -4.17
C ALA A 90 2.02 6.59 -2.87
N ALA A 91 0.73 6.64 -2.53
CA ALA A 91 0.28 7.25 -1.28
C ALA A 91 0.81 6.49 -0.06
N ILE A 92 0.78 5.16 -0.08
CA ILE A 92 1.32 4.35 1.01
C ILE A 92 2.81 4.59 1.16
N GLU A 93 3.56 4.59 0.07
CA GLU A 93 5.00 4.82 0.11
C GLU A 93 5.34 6.20 0.68
N ALA A 94 4.58 7.23 0.28
CA ALA A 94 4.78 8.56 0.81
C ALA A 94 4.47 8.64 2.31
N GLU A 95 3.41 7.96 2.75
CA GLU A 95 3.05 7.94 4.17
C GLU A 95 4.08 7.15 5.00
N LEU A 96 4.62 6.06 4.46
CA LEU A 96 5.69 5.31 5.13
C LEU A 96 6.91 6.20 5.33
N ALA A 97 7.32 6.92 4.31
CA ALA A 97 8.44 7.85 4.43
C ALA A 97 8.17 8.89 5.51
N GLY A 98 6.94 9.42 5.56
CA GLY A 98 6.57 10.42 6.56
C GLY A 98 6.60 9.91 7.99
N VAL A 99 6.07 8.71 8.25
CA VAL A 99 6.01 8.18 9.62
C VAL A 99 7.36 7.66 10.12
N PHE A 100 8.27 7.27 9.23
CA PHE A 100 9.58 6.77 9.65
C PHE A 100 10.69 7.81 9.56
N ASP A 101 10.59 8.76 8.65
CA ASP A 101 11.61 9.80 8.47
C ASP A 101 11.20 11.15 9.08
N GLY A 102 9.94 11.27 9.35
CA GLY A 102 9.39 12.49 9.94
C GLY A 102 9.50 12.50 11.43
#